data_be4dd9b7531a0c3e0dfc755d296b9ada
#
_entry.id   be4dd9b7531a0c3e0dfc755d296b9ada
#
_cell.length_a   1.000
_cell.length_b   1.000
_cell.length_c   1.000
_cell.angle_alpha   90.00
_cell.angle_beta   90.00
_cell.angle_gamma   90.00
#
_symmetry.space_group_name_H-M   'P 1'
#
loop_
_entity.id
_entity.type
_entity.pdbx_description
1 polymer ?
#
loop_
_entity_poly.entity_id
_entity_poly.type
_entity_poly.pdbx_seq_one_letter_code
_entity_poly.pdbx_strand_id
1 'polypeptide(L)'
;MKKPSDQQILSRRNLLQLGVGLIGTGSLTAWFGKDALAQGIEPQTSRLKLDQLVVADSGSPHAPSKLTPDEALAQLMEGNQRFVDKKRLNPHQNIARVTEVATGQAPFAAILSCADSRVVPEIAFDQGIGDLFVVRVAGNIAVTGDTASEEYAVGMLGTPLLMVLGHERCGAVAAALEGGKFPGAIESLVLAIQPAIKASEGEPGDRLTNAVKANVRLQVQRLQLSSVIASAVQAGKLKVVGAFYDLDTGAISLVS
;
A
#
# COMPACT_ATOMS: atom_id res chain seq x y z
N MET A 1 -32.93 13.68 -46.65
CA MET A 1 -32.14 12.73 -45.86
C MET A 1 -30.66 13.00 -46.09
N LYS A 2 -29.99 13.67 -45.17
CA LYS A 2 -28.53 13.97 -45.25
C LYS A 2 -27.77 12.92 -44.45
N LYS A 3 -26.73 12.31 -45.08
CA LYS A 3 -25.76 11.39 -44.45
C LYS A 3 -24.89 12.16 -43.46
N PRO A 4 -24.50 11.58 -42.32
CA PRO A 4 -23.49 12.16 -41.43
C PRO A 4 -22.07 11.90 -41.94
N SER A 5 -21.22 12.90 -41.71
CA SER A 5 -19.83 13.01 -42.14
C SER A 5 -18.89 12.06 -41.41
N ASP A 6 -17.93 11.51 -42.17
CA ASP A 6 -16.81 10.71 -41.68
C ASP A 6 -15.94 11.45 -40.68
N GLN A 7 -15.83 10.90 -39.49
CA GLN A 7 -14.75 11.24 -38.55
C GLN A 7 -13.50 10.46 -38.92
N GLN A 8 -12.48 11.16 -39.40
CA GLN A 8 -11.16 10.59 -39.68
C GLN A 8 -10.51 10.14 -38.38
N ILE A 9 -10.36 8.84 -38.19
CA ILE A 9 -9.56 8.20 -37.17
C ILE A 9 -8.08 8.41 -37.53
N LEU A 10 -7.37 9.25 -36.80
CA LEU A 10 -5.93 9.44 -36.94
C LEU A 10 -5.19 8.16 -36.54
N SER A 11 -4.61 7.49 -37.55
CA SER A 11 -3.77 6.30 -37.39
C SER A 11 -2.46 6.66 -36.71
N ARG A 12 -2.00 5.80 -35.76
CA ARG A 12 -0.71 5.91 -35.04
C ARG A 12 0.51 6.06 -35.95
N ARG A 13 0.37 5.77 -37.23
CA ARG A 13 1.43 5.87 -38.24
C ARG A 13 1.72 7.30 -38.68
N ASN A 14 0.78 8.24 -38.50
CA ASN A 14 0.94 9.65 -38.88
C ASN A 14 1.59 10.52 -37.79
N LEU A 15 1.74 10.00 -36.59
CA LEU A 15 2.40 10.72 -35.48
C LEU A 15 3.93 10.65 -35.54
N LEU A 16 4.50 9.72 -36.30
CA LEU A 16 5.95 9.49 -36.38
C LEU A 16 6.64 10.26 -37.53
N GLN A 17 5.91 11.00 -38.34
CA GLN A 17 6.48 11.74 -39.48
C GLN A 17 6.72 13.25 -39.25
N LEU A 18 6.41 13.77 -38.04
CA LEU A 18 6.60 15.18 -37.68
C LEU A 18 7.85 15.46 -36.82
N GLY A 19 8.75 14.51 -36.68
CA GLY A 19 9.90 14.58 -35.78
C GLY A 19 11.28 14.61 -36.41
N VAL A 20 11.44 15.01 -37.68
CA VAL A 20 12.78 15.15 -38.29
C VAL A 20 12.89 16.49 -39.02
N GLY A 21 13.59 17.43 -38.38
CA GLY A 21 14.01 18.67 -39.06
C GLY A 21 14.24 19.80 -38.07
N LEU A 22 15.47 19.92 -37.59
CA LEU A 22 16.27 21.13 -37.52
C LEU A 22 17.37 21.00 -36.44
N ILE A 23 18.50 20.48 -36.87
CA ILE A 23 19.77 20.69 -36.16
C ILE A 23 20.24 22.07 -36.63
N GLY A 24 20.04 23.08 -35.77
CA GLY A 24 20.60 24.40 -35.91
C GLY A 24 21.57 24.65 -34.76
N THR A 25 22.87 24.62 -35.05
CA THR A 25 23.93 25.10 -34.15
C THR A 25 23.76 26.58 -33.90
N GLY A 26 23.25 26.94 -32.74
CA GLY A 26 23.14 28.33 -32.28
C GLY A 26 23.39 28.41 -30.79
N SER A 27 24.51 29.08 -30.45
CA SER A 27 24.96 29.36 -29.09
C SER A 27 23.86 30.00 -28.25
N LEU A 28 23.35 29.32 -27.23
CA LEU A 28 22.51 29.87 -26.17
C LEU A 28 23.41 30.20 -24.96
N THR A 29 24.24 31.23 -25.12
CA THR A 29 24.82 31.92 -23.99
C THR A 29 24.06 33.22 -23.76
N ALA A 30 23.77 33.46 -22.47
CA ALA A 30 23.26 34.71 -21.93
C ALA A 30 21.76 34.99 -22.07
N TRP A 31 20.99 34.48 -21.12
CA TRP A 31 19.93 35.26 -20.46
C TRP A 31 19.42 34.59 -19.15
N PHE A 32 20.34 34.26 -18.25
CA PHE A 32 19.99 34.13 -16.83
C PHE A 32 20.80 35.15 -16.05
N GLY A 33 20.10 36.18 -15.60
CA GLY A 33 20.68 37.23 -14.76
C GLY A 33 21.29 36.61 -13.48
N LYS A 34 22.41 37.17 -13.05
CA LYS A 34 23.22 36.75 -11.90
C LYS A 34 22.51 36.89 -10.55
N ASP A 35 21.23 37.28 -10.53
CA ASP A 35 20.49 37.57 -9.29
C ASP A 35 19.62 36.41 -8.79
N ALA A 36 19.58 35.24 -9.48
CA ALA A 36 18.77 34.11 -9.08
C ALA A 36 19.48 33.11 -8.12
N LEU A 37 20.76 33.34 -7.79
CA LEU A 37 21.56 32.42 -6.96
C LEU A 37 21.78 32.87 -5.52
N ALA A 38 21.15 33.98 -5.09
CA ALA A 38 21.36 34.56 -3.76
C ALA A 38 20.12 34.48 -2.83
N GLN A 39 19.05 33.77 -3.22
CA GLN A 39 17.99 33.44 -2.26
C GLN A 39 18.24 32.01 -1.77
N GLY A 40 18.91 31.92 -0.62
CA GLY A 40 19.07 30.71 0.12
C GLY A 40 17.68 30.11 0.42
N ILE A 41 17.33 29.04 -0.26
CA ILE A 41 16.24 28.16 0.18
C ILE A 41 16.78 27.47 1.43
N GLU A 42 16.58 28.09 2.60
CA GLU A 42 16.70 27.38 3.85
C GLU A 42 15.72 26.20 3.82
N PRO A 43 16.17 24.96 4.07
CA PRO A 43 15.24 23.85 4.22
C PRO A 43 14.37 24.19 5.44
N GLN A 44 13.11 24.56 5.22
CA GLN A 44 12.13 24.65 6.29
C GLN A 44 11.89 23.22 6.83
N THR A 45 12.78 22.77 7.69
CA THR A 45 12.51 21.66 8.59
C THR A 45 11.55 22.15 9.69
N SER A 46 10.38 22.61 9.28
CA SER A 46 9.28 22.73 10.22
C SER A 46 8.92 21.28 10.64
N ARG A 47 9.33 20.88 11.83
CA ARG A 47 8.76 19.72 12.52
C ARG A 47 7.27 20.04 12.66
N LEU A 48 6.48 19.58 11.68
CA LEU A 48 5.03 19.58 11.80
C LEU A 48 4.70 18.76 13.05
N LYS A 49 4.14 19.42 14.03
CA LYS A 49 3.66 18.72 15.22
C LYS A 49 2.48 17.86 14.78
N LEU A 50 2.37 16.64 15.31
CA LEU A 50 1.33 15.67 14.95
C LEU A 50 -0.09 16.22 15.13
N ASP A 51 -0.27 17.13 16.12
CA ASP A 51 -1.51 17.88 16.36
C ASP A 51 -1.87 18.84 15.20
N GLN A 52 -0.88 19.22 14.35
CA GLN A 52 -1.07 20.02 13.13
C GLN A 52 -1.22 19.14 11.89
N LEU A 53 -0.86 17.85 11.96
CA LEU A 53 -1.04 16.87 10.88
C LEU A 53 -2.44 16.26 10.86
N VAL A 54 -3.21 16.42 11.92
CA VAL A 54 -4.65 16.20 11.86
C VAL A 54 -5.21 17.37 11.06
N VAL A 55 -5.05 17.30 9.74
CA VAL A 55 -5.76 18.21 8.83
C VAL A 55 -7.23 18.04 9.16
N ALA A 56 -7.78 19.11 9.73
CA ALA A 56 -9.21 19.21 9.93
C ALA A 56 -9.88 18.74 8.64
N ASP A 57 -10.56 17.63 8.74
CA ASP A 57 -11.65 17.16 7.91
C ASP A 57 -11.92 18.01 6.65
N SER A 58 -11.06 17.92 5.65
CA SER A 58 -11.28 18.58 4.36
C SER A 58 -11.87 17.60 3.33
N GLY A 59 -12.62 16.59 3.77
CA GLY A 59 -13.29 15.77 2.79
C GLY A 59 -13.85 14.41 3.18
N SER A 60 -13.70 13.93 4.40
CA SER A 60 -14.43 12.74 4.82
C SER A 60 -15.60 13.15 5.73
N PRO A 61 -16.85 13.04 5.30
CA PRO A 61 -18.02 13.33 6.14
C PRO A 61 -18.21 12.28 7.26
N HIS A 62 -17.37 11.25 7.30
CA HIS A 62 -17.42 10.21 8.31
C HIS A 62 -16.31 10.44 9.34
N ALA A 63 -16.71 10.49 10.61
CA ALA A 63 -15.76 10.49 11.72
C ALA A 63 -14.84 9.26 11.64
N PRO A 64 -13.57 9.36 12.06
CA PRO A 64 -12.66 8.21 12.14
C PRO A 64 -13.30 7.04 12.90
N SER A 65 -12.81 5.83 12.63
CA SER A 65 -13.25 4.64 13.35
C SER A 65 -13.18 4.87 14.86
N LYS A 66 -14.23 4.47 15.58
CA LYS A 66 -14.30 4.57 17.05
C LYS A 66 -13.67 3.38 17.76
N LEU A 67 -13.23 2.36 17.01
CA LEU A 67 -12.59 1.18 17.58
C LEU A 67 -11.21 1.55 18.15
N THR A 68 -10.88 0.97 19.27
CA THR A 68 -9.51 0.93 19.74
C THR A 68 -8.65 0.04 18.84
N PRO A 69 -7.31 0.17 18.84
CA PRO A 69 -6.44 -0.70 18.06
C PRO A 69 -6.63 -2.20 18.34
N ASP A 70 -6.92 -2.57 19.60
CA ASP A 70 -7.15 -3.97 19.99
C ASP A 70 -8.52 -4.48 19.52
N GLU A 71 -9.57 -3.66 19.61
CA GLU A 71 -10.89 -4.00 19.09
C GLU A 71 -10.86 -4.16 17.57
N ALA A 72 -10.14 -3.30 16.85
CA ALA A 72 -9.95 -3.41 15.41
C ALA A 72 -9.25 -4.73 15.02
N LEU A 73 -8.21 -5.12 15.74
CA LEU A 73 -7.55 -6.41 15.54
C LEU A 73 -8.47 -7.58 15.85
N ALA A 74 -9.21 -7.53 16.95
CA ALA A 74 -10.16 -8.59 17.32
C ALA A 74 -11.23 -8.73 16.23
N GLN A 75 -11.80 -7.64 15.73
CA GLN A 75 -12.80 -7.66 14.65
C GLN A 75 -12.28 -8.32 13.36
N LEU A 76 -11.03 -8.03 12.95
CA LEU A 76 -10.41 -8.70 11.81
C LEU A 76 -10.26 -10.20 12.05
N MET A 77 -9.72 -10.58 13.20
CA MET A 77 -9.47 -12.01 13.50
C MET A 77 -10.76 -12.80 13.64
N GLU A 78 -11.80 -12.25 14.22
CA GLU A 78 -13.15 -12.84 14.26
C GLU A 78 -13.73 -13.00 12.86
N GLY A 79 -13.52 -12.02 11.96
CA GLY A 79 -13.91 -12.12 10.56
C GLY A 79 -13.20 -13.26 9.85
N ASN A 80 -11.89 -13.42 10.06
CA ASN A 80 -11.13 -14.54 9.51
C ASN A 80 -11.62 -15.89 10.08
N GLN A 81 -11.94 -15.97 11.37
CA GLN A 81 -12.49 -17.19 11.95
C GLN A 81 -13.83 -17.55 11.28
N ARG A 82 -14.70 -16.58 11.00
CA ARG A 82 -15.95 -16.83 10.25
C ARG A 82 -15.67 -17.32 8.82
N PHE A 83 -14.65 -16.79 8.16
CA PHE A 83 -14.24 -17.24 6.83
C PHE A 83 -13.79 -18.72 6.86
N VAL A 84 -12.90 -19.08 7.77
CA VAL A 84 -12.40 -20.46 7.96
C VAL A 84 -13.55 -21.44 8.31
N ASP A 85 -14.44 -21.02 9.20
CA ASP A 85 -15.60 -21.82 9.63
C ASP A 85 -16.71 -21.93 8.57
N LYS A 86 -16.55 -21.27 7.41
CA LYS A 86 -17.58 -21.19 6.36
C LYS A 86 -18.90 -20.55 6.83
N LYS A 87 -18.81 -19.60 7.77
CA LYS A 87 -19.93 -18.89 8.39
C LYS A 87 -19.88 -17.39 8.11
N ARG A 88 -19.39 -17.00 6.94
CA ARG A 88 -19.27 -15.58 6.54
C ARG A 88 -20.62 -14.87 6.60
N LEU A 89 -20.61 -13.65 7.12
CA LEU A 89 -21.78 -12.77 7.18
C LEU A 89 -21.90 -11.89 5.93
N ASN A 90 -20.79 -11.69 5.19
CA ASN A 90 -20.70 -10.80 4.04
C ASN A 90 -21.24 -9.39 4.33
N PRO A 91 -20.77 -8.71 5.41
CA PRO A 91 -21.29 -7.42 5.79
C PRO A 91 -20.95 -6.36 4.73
N HIS A 92 -21.73 -5.28 4.68
CA HIS A 92 -21.43 -4.10 3.86
C HIS A 92 -21.15 -4.37 2.36
N GLN A 93 -21.81 -5.39 1.77
CA GLN A 93 -21.60 -5.79 0.37
C GLN A 93 -22.83 -5.50 -0.50
N ASN A 94 -23.66 -4.56 -0.13
CA ASN A 94 -24.88 -4.18 -0.85
C ASN A 94 -24.82 -2.75 -1.40
N ILE A 95 -25.76 -2.41 -2.30
CA ILE A 95 -25.79 -1.11 -2.96
C ILE A 95 -26.10 0.05 -1.98
N ALA A 96 -26.83 -0.22 -0.90
CA ALA A 96 -27.09 0.78 0.13
C ALA A 96 -25.78 1.24 0.80
N ARG A 97 -24.89 0.30 1.07
CA ARG A 97 -23.55 0.62 1.61
C ARG A 97 -22.72 1.45 0.63
N VAL A 98 -22.75 1.15 -0.67
CA VAL A 98 -22.08 1.97 -1.69
C VAL A 98 -22.53 3.42 -1.61
N THR A 99 -23.85 3.64 -1.52
CA THR A 99 -24.43 4.98 -1.39
C THR A 99 -24.02 5.65 -0.09
N GLU A 100 -24.04 4.92 1.03
CA GLU A 100 -23.67 5.41 2.35
C GLU A 100 -22.23 5.96 2.38
N VAL A 101 -21.27 5.22 1.81
CA VAL A 101 -19.84 5.59 1.86
C VAL A 101 -19.37 6.42 0.66
N ALA A 102 -20.27 6.76 -0.27
CA ALA A 102 -19.93 7.51 -1.49
C ALA A 102 -19.31 8.88 -1.22
N THR A 103 -19.61 9.49 -0.09
CA THR A 103 -19.16 10.84 0.29
C THR A 103 -17.97 10.84 1.24
N GLY A 104 -17.55 9.66 1.76
CA GLY A 104 -16.38 9.55 2.64
C GLY A 104 -16.13 8.15 3.13
N GLN A 105 -14.96 7.92 3.70
CA GLN A 105 -14.53 6.62 4.21
C GLN A 105 -13.97 6.72 5.63
N ALA A 106 -14.19 5.69 6.43
CA ALA A 106 -13.66 5.55 7.78
C ALA A 106 -13.23 4.09 8.04
N PRO A 107 -12.19 3.60 7.33
CA PRO A 107 -11.74 2.23 7.48
C PRO A 107 -11.22 1.98 8.89
N PHE A 108 -11.59 0.84 9.49
CA PHE A 108 -11.10 0.49 10.82
C PHE A 108 -9.76 -0.24 10.79
N ALA A 109 -9.31 -0.71 9.63
CA ALA A 109 -8.00 -1.31 9.46
C ALA A 109 -7.39 -0.97 8.09
N ALA A 110 -6.09 -0.78 8.06
CA ALA A 110 -5.28 -0.68 6.85
C ALA A 110 -4.48 -1.97 6.68
N ILE A 111 -4.42 -2.50 5.45
CA ILE A 111 -3.81 -3.79 5.15
C ILE A 111 -2.81 -3.65 4.01
N LEU A 112 -1.52 -3.79 4.30
CA LEU A 112 -0.50 -3.99 3.27
C LEU A 112 -0.42 -5.48 2.93
N SER A 113 -0.93 -5.86 1.76
CA SER A 113 -1.02 -7.26 1.33
C SER A 113 -0.32 -7.53 -0.01
N CYS A 114 -0.14 -8.80 -0.33
CA CYS A 114 0.34 -9.19 -1.64
C CYS A 114 -0.73 -8.96 -2.72
N ALA A 115 -0.26 -8.65 -3.94
CA ALA A 115 -1.12 -8.58 -5.14
C ALA A 115 -1.53 -9.98 -5.66
N ASP A 116 -1.13 -11.07 -5.01
CA ASP A 116 -1.49 -12.44 -5.36
C ASP A 116 -3.02 -12.60 -5.43
N SER A 117 -3.51 -13.14 -6.55
CA SER A 117 -4.95 -13.24 -6.83
C SER A 117 -5.71 -14.16 -5.87
N ARG A 118 -5.01 -15.01 -5.12
CA ARG A 118 -5.56 -15.93 -4.13
C ARG A 118 -5.78 -15.28 -2.76
N VAL A 119 -5.23 -14.07 -2.55
CA VAL A 119 -5.30 -13.35 -1.28
C VAL A 119 -6.13 -12.09 -1.46
N VAL A 120 -7.37 -12.13 -0.97
CA VAL A 120 -8.31 -11.01 -1.03
C VAL A 120 -8.69 -10.62 0.40
N PRO A 121 -8.08 -9.57 0.96
CA PRO A 121 -8.24 -9.23 2.38
C PRO A 121 -9.69 -9.09 2.82
N GLU A 122 -10.53 -8.41 2.03
CA GLU A 122 -11.95 -8.21 2.36
C GLU A 122 -12.69 -9.54 2.49
N ILE A 123 -12.36 -10.52 1.66
CA ILE A 123 -12.98 -11.86 1.73
C ILE A 123 -12.41 -12.66 2.89
N ALA A 124 -11.08 -12.66 3.06
CA ALA A 124 -10.39 -13.42 4.09
C ALA A 124 -10.73 -12.97 5.51
N PHE A 125 -11.04 -11.67 5.68
CA PHE A 125 -11.47 -11.10 6.95
C PHE A 125 -12.99 -10.93 7.08
N ASP A 126 -13.80 -11.40 6.10
CA ASP A 126 -15.26 -11.25 6.09
C ASP A 126 -15.68 -9.80 6.36
N GLN A 127 -15.13 -8.86 5.58
CA GLN A 127 -15.40 -7.43 5.62
C GLN A 127 -16.01 -6.96 4.29
N GLY A 128 -16.47 -5.72 4.24
CA GLY A 128 -17.12 -5.17 3.07
C GLY A 128 -16.63 -3.78 2.67
N ILE A 129 -17.44 -3.12 1.87
CA ILE A 129 -17.11 -1.84 1.24
C ILE A 129 -16.92 -0.76 2.32
N GLY A 130 -15.75 -0.11 2.32
CA GLY A 130 -15.41 0.97 3.23
C GLY A 130 -14.91 0.54 4.62
N ASP A 131 -14.80 -0.77 4.88
CA ASP A 131 -14.33 -1.30 6.17
C ASP A 131 -12.80 -1.33 6.25
N LEU A 132 -12.13 -1.64 5.13
CA LEU A 132 -10.68 -1.77 5.05
C LEU A 132 -10.09 -0.76 4.05
N PHE A 133 -8.89 -0.26 4.36
CA PHE A 133 -8.02 0.44 3.43
C PHE A 133 -6.93 -0.55 2.97
N VAL A 134 -6.94 -0.94 1.69
CA VAL A 134 -6.09 -2.04 1.22
C VAL A 134 -5.06 -1.57 0.21
N VAL A 135 -3.78 -1.75 0.54
CA VAL A 135 -2.64 -1.56 -0.35
C VAL A 135 -2.13 -2.93 -0.78
N ARG A 136 -2.00 -3.18 -2.09
CA ARG A 136 -1.56 -4.47 -2.62
C ARG A 136 -0.40 -4.33 -3.60
N VAL A 137 0.69 -5.00 -3.29
CA VAL A 137 1.88 -5.07 -4.14
C VAL A 137 2.51 -6.45 -4.05
N ALA A 138 3.09 -6.97 -5.13
CA ALA A 138 3.72 -8.30 -5.11
C ALA A 138 4.76 -8.40 -4.00
N GLY A 139 4.62 -9.41 -3.12
CA GLY A 139 5.48 -9.60 -1.96
C GLY A 139 5.19 -8.67 -0.77
N ASN A 140 4.05 -7.99 -0.75
CA ASN A 140 3.62 -7.11 0.36
C ASN A 140 4.73 -6.19 0.89
N ILE A 141 5.54 -5.60 -0.01
CA ILE A 141 6.67 -4.73 0.31
C ILE A 141 6.21 -3.30 0.66
N ALA A 142 6.86 -2.69 1.65
CA ALA A 142 6.67 -1.28 2.00
C ALA A 142 7.77 -0.43 1.33
N VAL A 143 7.51 0.05 0.11
CA VAL A 143 8.34 1.04 -0.57
C VAL A 143 7.64 2.40 -0.54
N THR A 144 8.26 3.45 -1.08
CA THR A 144 7.80 4.83 -0.88
C THR A 144 6.30 5.04 -1.17
N GLY A 145 5.78 4.51 -2.28
CA GLY A 145 4.37 4.69 -2.66
C GLY A 145 3.40 3.94 -1.75
N ASP A 146 3.77 2.71 -1.36
CA ASP A 146 2.97 1.89 -0.46
C ASP A 146 2.96 2.49 0.95
N THR A 147 4.14 2.91 1.44
CA THR A 147 4.28 3.60 2.73
C THR A 147 3.44 4.88 2.76
N ALA A 148 3.47 5.71 1.71
CA ALA A 148 2.66 6.93 1.64
C ALA A 148 1.16 6.64 1.70
N SER A 149 0.69 5.55 1.10
CA SER A 149 -0.70 5.11 1.18
C SER A 149 -1.08 4.71 2.61
N GLU A 150 -0.20 3.98 3.29
CA GLU A 150 -0.44 3.60 4.70
C GLU A 150 -0.37 4.82 5.64
N GLU A 151 0.54 5.77 5.38
CA GLU A 151 0.57 7.05 6.10
C GLU A 151 -0.73 7.84 5.92
N TYR A 152 -1.32 7.80 4.72
CA TYR A 152 -2.62 8.42 4.44
C TYR A 152 -3.73 7.76 5.28
N ALA A 153 -3.80 6.43 5.32
CA ALA A 153 -4.77 5.72 6.13
C ALA A 153 -4.65 6.06 7.63
N VAL A 154 -3.42 6.12 8.13
CA VAL A 154 -3.15 6.40 9.54
C VAL A 154 -3.31 7.89 9.87
N GLY A 155 -2.67 8.77 9.09
CA GLY A 155 -2.57 10.19 9.41
C GLY A 155 -3.81 10.99 8.99
N MET A 156 -4.45 10.61 7.88
CA MET A 156 -5.59 11.37 7.33
C MET A 156 -6.94 10.73 7.66
N LEU A 157 -7.03 9.40 7.67
CA LEU A 157 -8.29 8.70 7.96
C LEU A 157 -8.40 8.25 9.43
N GLY A 158 -7.31 8.30 10.19
CA GLY A 158 -7.30 7.92 11.60
C GLY A 158 -7.54 6.43 11.84
N THR A 159 -7.11 5.60 10.91
CA THR A 159 -7.27 4.13 11.00
C THR A 159 -6.48 3.57 12.19
N PRO A 160 -7.11 2.83 13.12
CA PRO A 160 -6.48 2.41 14.37
C PRO A 160 -5.61 1.15 14.26
N LEU A 161 -5.68 0.42 13.14
CA LEU A 161 -4.91 -0.81 12.93
C LEU A 161 -4.22 -0.78 11.56
N LEU A 162 -2.93 -1.13 11.53
CA LEU A 162 -2.17 -1.38 10.31
C LEU A 162 -1.61 -2.80 10.35
N MET A 163 -1.98 -3.64 9.37
CA MET A 163 -1.52 -5.01 9.28
C MET A 163 -0.71 -5.25 8.00
N VAL A 164 0.46 -5.85 8.14
CA VAL A 164 1.21 -6.42 7.01
C VAL A 164 0.83 -7.88 6.87
N LEU A 165 0.17 -8.23 5.77
CA LEU A 165 -0.33 -9.57 5.51
C LEU A 165 0.53 -10.27 4.45
N GLY A 166 1.42 -11.15 4.86
CA GLY A 166 2.10 -12.11 3.99
C GLY A 166 1.25 -13.36 3.77
N HIS A 167 1.66 -14.20 2.85
CA HIS A 167 0.92 -15.42 2.58
C HIS A 167 1.82 -16.59 2.19
N GLU A 168 1.35 -17.78 2.43
CA GLU A 168 2.01 -19.02 2.06
C GLU A 168 2.33 -19.08 0.55
N ARG A 169 3.43 -19.69 0.18
CA ARG A 169 3.86 -19.88 -1.22
C ARG A 169 3.84 -18.58 -2.05
N CYS A 170 4.30 -17.47 -1.45
CA CYS A 170 4.40 -16.18 -2.14
C CYS A 170 5.44 -16.23 -3.27
N GLY A 171 5.01 -16.03 -4.52
CA GLY A 171 5.89 -16.10 -5.69
C GLY A 171 7.00 -15.05 -5.70
N ALA A 172 6.75 -13.83 -5.20
CA ALA A 172 7.78 -12.79 -5.12
C ALA A 172 8.87 -13.12 -4.09
N VAL A 173 8.49 -13.74 -2.96
CA VAL A 173 9.45 -14.21 -1.94
C VAL A 173 10.20 -15.43 -2.45
N ALA A 174 9.54 -16.37 -3.15
CA ALA A 174 10.21 -17.51 -3.77
C ALA A 174 11.25 -17.04 -4.81
N ALA A 175 10.91 -16.09 -5.66
CA ALA A 175 11.83 -15.50 -6.62
C ALA A 175 13.06 -14.86 -5.92
N ALA A 176 12.83 -14.13 -4.83
CA ALA A 176 13.92 -13.54 -4.04
C ALA A 176 14.80 -14.62 -3.38
N LEU A 177 14.22 -15.75 -2.98
CA LEU A 177 14.90 -16.88 -2.35
C LEU A 177 15.74 -17.68 -3.36
N GLU A 178 15.24 -17.86 -4.59
CA GLU A 178 15.94 -18.52 -5.69
C GLU A 178 17.06 -17.66 -6.24
N GLY A 179 16.90 -16.34 -6.20
CA GLY A 179 17.86 -15.39 -6.78
C GLY A 179 17.84 -15.40 -8.31
N GLY A 180 18.84 -14.73 -8.90
CA GLY A 180 18.98 -14.66 -10.35
C GLY A 180 18.70 -13.26 -10.92
N LYS A 181 18.50 -13.18 -12.24
CA LYS A 181 18.19 -11.93 -12.94
C LYS A 181 16.72 -11.90 -13.33
N PHE A 182 16.07 -10.79 -13.08
CA PHE A 182 14.65 -10.59 -13.37
C PHE A 182 14.44 -9.49 -14.42
N PRO A 183 13.49 -9.65 -15.35
CA PRO A 183 13.25 -8.65 -16.38
C PRO A 183 12.59 -7.38 -15.82
N GLY A 184 12.99 -6.22 -16.35
CA GLY A 184 12.35 -4.93 -16.08
C GLY A 184 12.35 -4.56 -14.59
N ALA A 185 11.21 -4.07 -14.11
CA ALA A 185 11.06 -3.60 -12.72
C ALA A 185 10.89 -4.72 -11.67
N ILE A 186 10.79 -6.00 -12.08
CA ILE A 186 10.61 -7.12 -11.15
C ILE A 186 11.80 -7.20 -10.19
N GLU A 187 13.00 -6.86 -10.64
CA GLU A 187 14.20 -6.86 -9.80
C GLU A 187 14.06 -5.95 -8.57
N SER A 188 13.33 -4.83 -8.67
CA SER A 188 13.09 -3.94 -7.53
C SER A 188 12.29 -4.60 -6.40
N LEU A 189 11.34 -5.49 -6.74
CA LEU A 189 10.58 -6.27 -5.76
C LEU A 189 11.50 -7.25 -5.04
N VAL A 190 12.32 -7.97 -5.80
CA VAL A 190 13.28 -8.95 -5.27
C VAL A 190 14.28 -8.27 -4.33
N LEU A 191 14.86 -7.13 -4.75
CA LEU A 191 15.79 -6.35 -3.93
C LEU A 191 15.15 -5.86 -2.62
N ALA A 192 13.88 -5.47 -2.66
CA ALA A 192 13.16 -5.06 -1.46
C ALA A 192 12.95 -6.21 -0.45
N ILE A 193 12.90 -7.46 -0.92
CA ILE A 193 12.69 -8.67 -0.10
C ILE A 193 14.04 -9.27 0.36
N GLN A 194 15.15 -9.07 -0.36
CA GLN A 194 16.44 -9.69 -0.05
C GLN A 194 16.89 -9.60 1.41
N PRO A 195 16.72 -8.49 2.14
CA PRO A 195 17.09 -8.45 3.56
C PRO A 195 16.33 -9.47 4.42
N ALA A 196 15.07 -9.79 4.06
CA ALA A 196 14.27 -10.80 4.76
C ALA A 196 14.78 -12.22 4.46
N ILE A 197 15.20 -12.50 3.23
CA ILE A 197 15.83 -13.78 2.87
C ILE A 197 17.04 -14.03 3.76
N LYS A 198 17.92 -13.04 3.84
CA LYS A 198 19.12 -13.13 4.68
C LYS A 198 18.79 -13.29 6.17
N ALA A 199 17.76 -12.60 6.66
CA ALA A 199 17.36 -12.68 8.05
C ALA A 199 16.76 -14.05 8.44
N SER A 200 16.21 -14.81 7.47
CA SER A 200 15.62 -16.13 7.68
C SER A 200 16.60 -17.29 7.48
N GLU A 201 17.85 -17.03 7.12
CA GLU A 201 18.86 -18.07 6.92
C GLU A 201 19.11 -18.84 8.22
N GLY A 202 19.08 -20.17 8.13
CA GLY A 202 19.32 -21.07 9.26
C GLY A 202 18.11 -21.25 10.19
N GLU A 203 16.97 -20.59 9.96
CA GLU A 203 15.76 -20.90 10.72
C GLU A 203 15.27 -22.33 10.41
N PRO A 204 14.86 -23.13 11.42
CA PRO A 204 14.38 -24.49 11.21
C PRO A 204 13.03 -24.50 10.52
N GLY A 205 12.72 -25.58 9.77
CA GLY A 205 11.45 -25.75 9.09
C GLY A 205 11.47 -25.41 7.61
N ASP A 206 10.32 -25.02 7.05
CA ASP A 206 10.20 -24.70 5.63
C ASP A 206 10.83 -23.34 5.31
N ARG A 207 11.81 -23.38 4.40
CA ARG A 207 12.65 -22.22 4.06
C ARG A 207 11.83 -21.07 3.45
N LEU A 208 10.84 -21.37 2.61
CA LEU A 208 9.99 -20.34 1.98
C LEU A 208 9.04 -19.72 3.00
N THR A 209 8.43 -20.51 3.85
CA THR A 209 7.58 -20.03 4.94
C THR A 209 8.33 -19.10 5.88
N ASN A 210 9.56 -19.48 6.27
CA ASN A 210 10.42 -18.66 7.11
C ASN A 210 10.75 -17.31 6.44
N ALA A 211 11.13 -17.35 5.15
CA ALA A 211 11.40 -16.15 4.36
C ALA A 211 10.16 -15.23 4.24
N VAL A 212 8.96 -15.79 4.04
CA VAL A 212 7.71 -15.01 4.03
C VAL A 212 7.47 -14.34 5.38
N LYS A 213 7.58 -15.07 6.49
CA LYS A 213 7.40 -14.50 7.83
C LYS A 213 8.46 -13.44 8.15
N ALA A 214 9.72 -13.66 7.77
CA ALA A 214 10.78 -12.68 7.89
C ALA A 214 10.49 -11.42 7.04
N ASN A 215 9.94 -11.58 5.83
CA ASN A 215 9.52 -10.44 5.01
C ASN A 215 8.39 -9.65 5.68
N VAL A 216 7.40 -10.31 6.26
CA VAL A 216 6.35 -9.63 7.04
C VAL A 216 6.97 -8.79 8.16
N ARG A 217 7.87 -9.37 8.97
CA ARG A 217 8.58 -8.63 10.04
C ARG A 217 9.36 -7.43 9.50
N LEU A 218 10.08 -7.61 8.40
CA LEU A 218 10.84 -6.54 7.75
C LEU A 218 9.93 -5.37 7.31
N GLN A 219 8.78 -5.67 6.70
CA GLN A 219 7.88 -4.62 6.24
C GLN A 219 7.19 -3.90 7.40
N VAL A 220 6.82 -4.59 8.48
CA VAL A 220 6.37 -3.98 9.74
C VAL A 220 7.43 -2.99 10.26
N GLN A 221 8.68 -3.41 10.34
CA GLN A 221 9.78 -2.54 10.79
C GLN A 221 9.94 -1.31 9.88
N ARG A 222 9.87 -1.48 8.55
CA ARG A 222 9.96 -0.36 7.61
C ARG A 222 8.85 0.65 7.78
N LEU A 223 7.61 0.19 7.92
CA LEU A 223 6.47 1.07 8.17
C LEU A 223 6.63 1.85 9.48
N GLN A 224 7.14 1.22 10.54
CA GLN A 224 7.40 1.87 11.83
C GLN A 224 8.53 2.91 11.79
N LEU A 225 9.36 2.95 10.72
CA LEU A 225 10.33 4.03 10.51
C LEU A 225 9.66 5.33 10.02
N SER A 226 8.44 5.28 9.53
CA SER A 226 7.67 6.47 9.17
C SER A 226 7.38 7.30 10.43
N SER A 227 7.64 8.60 10.37
CA SER A 227 7.34 9.50 11.49
C SER A 227 5.84 9.61 11.79
N VAL A 228 4.99 9.48 10.77
CA VAL A 228 3.53 9.49 10.90
C VAL A 228 3.06 8.25 11.67
N ILE A 229 3.49 7.08 11.22
CA ILE A 229 3.13 5.79 11.82
C ILE A 229 3.71 5.67 13.23
N ALA A 230 5.00 5.98 13.42
CA ALA A 230 5.66 5.93 14.73
C ALA A 230 4.97 6.83 15.75
N SER A 231 4.60 8.05 15.37
CA SER A 231 3.90 8.98 16.26
C SER A 231 2.51 8.48 16.64
N ALA A 232 1.76 7.86 15.73
CA ALA A 232 0.46 7.28 16.02
C ALA A 232 0.56 6.08 16.98
N VAL A 233 1.59 5.24 16.80
CA VAL A 233 1.91 4.14 17.73
C VAL A 233 2.27 4.67 19.13
N GLN A 234 3.16 5.66 19.21
CA GLN A 234 3.56 6.28 20.49
C GLN A 234 2.38 6.93 21.23
N ALA A 235 1.43 7.48 20.49
CA ALA A 235 0.20 8.06 21.03
C ALA A 235 -0.84 7.00 21.46
N GLY A 236 -0.57 5.70 21.27
CA GLY A 236 -1.52 4.62 21.58
C GLY A 236 -2.75 4.59 20.64
N LYS A 237 -2.69 5.32 19.52
CA LYS A 237 -3.79 5.42 18.54
C LYS A 237 -3.71 4.39 17.41
N LEU A 238 -2.56 3.76 17.24
CA LEU A 238 -2.30 2.79 16.19
C LEU A 238 -1.63 1.54 16.74
N LYS A 239 -2.09 0.37 16.32
CA LYS A 239 -1.36 -0.89 16.43
C LYS A 239 -0.85 -1.30 15.05
N VAL A 240 0.44 -1.68 14.97
CA VAL A 240 1.03 -2.25 13.74
C VAL A 240 1.36 -3.71 14.01
N VAL A 241 0.85 -4.61 13.17
CA VAL A 241 1.03 -6.06 13.32
C VAL A 241 1.45 -6.71 12.01
N GLY A 242 2.18 -7.82 12.12
CA GLY A 242 2.43 -8.75 11.02
C GLY A 242 1.50 -9.94 11.08
N ALA A 243 1.05 -10.45 9.93
CA ALA A 243 0.22 -11.64 9.84
C ALA A 243 0.60 -12.50 8.64
N PHE A 244 0.27 -13.78 8.72
CA PHE A 244 0.52 -14.81 7.71
C PHE A 244 -0.76 -15.50 7.36
N TYR A 245 -1.12 -15.53 6.07
CA TYR A 245 -2.28 -16.20 5.50
C TYR A 245 -1.88 -17.57 4.94
N ASP A 246 -2.48 -18.60 5.44
CA ASP A 246 -2.35 -19.98 4.97
C ASP A 246 -3.29 -20.19 3.78
N LEU A 247 -2.74 -20.55 2.61
CA LEU A 247 -3.50 -20.72 1.37
C LEU A 247 -4.35 -22.00 1.34
N ASP A 248 -4.03 -22.99 2.15
CA ASP A 248 -4.74 -24.27 2.16
C ASP A 248 -6.00 -24.21 3.03
N THR A 249 -5.95 -23.44 4.11
CA THR A 249 -7.03 -23.35 5.09
C THR A 249 -7.76 -22.01 5.09
N GLY A 250 -7.11 -20.95 4.59
CA GLY A 250 -7.59 -19.58 4.69
C GLY A 250 -7.40 -18.96 6.08
N ALA A 251 -6.73 -19.65 6.99
CA ALA A 251 -6.46 -19.14 8.32
C ALA A 251 -5.38 -18.07 8.34
N ILE A 252 -5.57 -17.05 9.17
CA ILE A 252 -4.58 -15.99 9.40
C ILE A 252 -4.04 -16.10 10.81
N SER A 253 -2.72 -16.08 10.93
CA SER A 253 -2.02 -16.08 12.21
C SER A 253 -1.10 -14.87 12.33
N LEU A 254 -0.96 -14.32 13.54
CA LEU A 254 -0.02 -13.23 13.79
C LEU A 254 1.43 -13.74 13.69
N VAL A 255 2.30 -12.90 13.14
CA VAL A 255 3.75 -13.12 13.05
C VAL A 255 4.41 -12.26 14.12
N SER A 256 5.08 -12.92 15.06
CA SER A 256 5.89 -12.31 16.12
C SER A 256 7.31 -12.02 15.62
#